data_c75a32f9d7e110efe13d7d61cb1d861c
#
_entry.id   c75a32f9d7e110efe13d7d61cb1d861c
#
_cell.length_a   1.000
_cell.length_b   1.000
_cell.length_c   1.000
_cell.angle_alpha   90.00
_cell.angle_beta   90.00
_cell.angle_gamma   90.00
#
_symmetry.space_group_name_H-M   'P 1'
#
loop_
_entity.id
_entity.type
_entity.pdbx_description
1 polymer ?
#
loop_
_entity_poly.entity_id
_entity_poly.type
_entity_poly.pdbx_seq_one_letter_code
_entity_poly.pdbx_strand_id
1 'polypeptide(L)'
;MSKARRPNLRRLLWHAVYEFLARTMKHEEWTFMNYGYASVQPGDVDLKLAGADEPDRYHIQLYHHVAGAVDLHGKDVLEVGSGRGGGSAYICRTMRPKSVTGMDLARAAVAFSQKRHSSPGLSFVPGSSDAMPFDDESFDAVVNVESSHCYGPLQQFLSEVHRVLKPEGHFLFADFRSRAEIDALRCELKSSGLALVRETVITPNVFRSLELDHRRKLELIERFGAPVRSYFDRFAALQGTDMFESFRTGENEYISCVLAKP
;
A
#
# COMPACT_ATOMS: atom_id res chain seq x y z
N MET A 1 -19.49 -21.09 23.86
CA MET A 1 -18.25 -20.67 24.54
C MET A 1 -17.29 -20.24 23.46
N SER A 2 -17.12 -18.92 23.29
CA SER A 2 -16.19 -18.33 22.32
C SER A 2 -14.75 -18.62 22.74
N LYS A 3 -13.99 -19.37 21.92
CA LYS A 3 -12.54 -19.52 22.14
C LYS A 3 -11.91 -18.14 21.91
N ALA A 4 -11.41 -17.52 23.00
CA ALA A 4 -10.61 -16.31 22.94
C ALA A 4 -9.46 -16.56 21.94
N ARG A 5 -9.48 -15.87 20.80
CA ARG A 5 -8.42 -15.93 19.77
C ARG A 5 -7.13 -15.41 20.41
N ARG A 6 -6.07 -16.21 20.38
CA ARG A 6 -4.74 -15.76 20.76
C ARG A 6 -4.34 -14.59 19.85
N PRO A 7 -3.90 -13.46 20.42
CA PRO A 7 -3.49 -12.32 19.61
C PRO A 7 -2.33 -12.73 18.69
N ASN A 8 -2.41 -12.38 17.42
CA ASN A 8 -1.32 -12.62 16.47
C ASN A 8 -0.13 -11.71 16.85
N LEU A 9 0.91 -12.31 17.44
CA LEU A 9 2.06 -11.59 17.98
C LEU A 9 2.76 -10.74 16.90
N ARG A 10 2.80 -11.23 15.66
CA ARG A 10 3.35 -10.52 14.50
C ARG A 10 2.58 -9.22 14.23
N ARG A 11 1.25 -9.28 14.25
CA ARG A 11 0.37 -8.10 14.06
C ARG A 11 0.55 -7.08 15.18
N LEU A 12 0.63 -7.52 16.45
CA LEU A 12 0.85 -6.63 17.57
C LEU A 12 2.21 -5.93 17.50
N LEU A 13 3.24 -6.65 17.07
CA LEU A 13 4.57 -6.10 16.89
C LEU A 13 4.57 -5.04 15.78
N TRP A 14 4.00 -5.34 14.62
CA TRP A 14 3.90 -4.39 13.51
C TRP A 14 3.06 -3.17 13.87
N HIS A 15 1.93 -3.36 14.55
CA HIS A 15 1.12 -2.24 15.04
C HIS A 15 1.92 -1.33 15.98
N ALA A 16 2.63 -1.88 16.96
CA ALA A 16 3.47 -1.09 17.87
C ALA A 16 4.57 -0.33 17.11
N VAL A 17 5.18 -0.96 16.14
CA VAL A 17 6.23 -0.37 15.29
C VAL A 17 5.67 0.79 14.46
N TYR A 18 4.57 0.59 13.74
CA TYR A 18 3.96 1.64 12.90
C TYR A 18 3.40 2.78 13.74
N GLU A 19 2.80 2.49 14.89
CA GLU A 19 2.33 3.52 15.82
C GLU A 19 3.50 4.35 16.39
N PHE A 20 4.61 3.69 16.74
CA PHE A 20 5.83 4.37 17.19
C PHE A 20 6.42 5.26 16.08
N LEU A 21 6.55 4.72 14.86
CA LEU A 21 7.04 5.48 13.72
C LEU A 21 6.15 6.68 13.41
N ALA A 22 4.84 6.48 13.36
CA ALA A 22 3.89 7.56 13.08
C ALA A 22 3.97 8.69 14.12
N ARG A 23 4.26 8.37 15.39
CA ARG A 23 4.43 9.36 16.46
C ARG A 23 5.78 10.06 16.44
N THR A 24 6.85 9.37 16.08
CA THR A 24 8.22 9.90 16.15
C THR A 24 8.62 10.62 14.88
N MET A 25 8.05 10.25 13.74
CA MET A 25 8.33 10.83 12.45
C MET A 25 7.52 12.09 12.21
N LYS A 26 8.04 13.22 12.71
CA LYS A 26 7.40 14.54 12.56
C LYS A 26 7.61 15.18 11.17
N HIS A 27 8.35 14.54 10.26
CA HIS A 27 8.60 15.09 8.93
C HIS A 27 7.34 15.00 8.07
N GLU A 28 6.78 16.14 7.76
CA GLU A 28 5.55 16.29 6.98
C GLU A 28 5.73 15.85 5.51
N GLU A 29 6.98 15.80 5.05
CA GLU A 29 7.34 15.43 3.68
C GLU A 29 7.23 13.92 3.40
N TRP A 30 7.26 13.07 4.42
CA TRP A 30 7.18 11.63 4.23
C TRP A 30 5.73 11.13 4.28
N THR A 31 5.08 11.09 3.14
CA THR A 31 3.68 10.68 3.00
C THR A 31 3.50 9.30 2.37
N PHE A 32 4.52 8.77 1.70
CA PHE A 32 4.50 7.44 1.07
C PHE A 32 5.43 6.45 1.78
N MET A 33 5.02 5.18 1.83
CA MET A 33 5.75 4.12 2.52
C MET A 33 5.94 2.86 1.66
N ASN A 34 5.74 2.95 0.35
CA ASN A 34 5.93 1.86 -0.59
C ASN A 34 7.32 1.90 -1.26
N TYR A 35 7.71 0.80 -1.92
CA TYR A 35 9.02 0.70 -2.59
C TYR A 35 9.08 1.41 -3.94
N GLY A 36 7.91 1.81 -4.47
CA GLY A 36 7.83 2.52 -5.73
C GLY A 36 7.76 1.61 -6.97
N TYR A 37 7.63 2.28 -8.11
CA TYR A 37 7.57 1.65 -9.43
C TYR A 37 8.30 2.55 -10.43
N ALA A 38 9.14 1.97 -11.28
CA ALA A 38 9.75 2.65 -12.41
C ALA A 38 9.59 1.79 -13.67
N SER A 39 9.39 2.42 -14.83
CA SER A 39 9.37 1.67 -16.07
C SER A 39 10.71 1.00 -16.34
N VAL A 40 10.66 -0.21 -16.89
CA VAL A 40 11.83 -0.97 -17.36
C VAL A 40 11.84 -1.12 -18.87
N GLN A 41 10.81 -0.66 -19.57
CA GLN A 41 10.74 -0.76 -21.04
C GLN A 41 11.33 0.50 -21.69
N PRO A 42 12.20 0.34 -22.68
CA PRO A 42 12.70 1.46 -23.46
C PRO A 42 11.54 2.17 -24.18
N GLY A 43 11.44 3.48 -24.00
CA GLY A 43 10.42 4.30 -24.68
C GLY A 43 9.12 4.51 -23.90
N ASP A 44 8.99 3.93 -22.71
CA ASP A 44 7.89 4.29 -21.83
C ASP A 44 7.97 5.76 -21.43
N VAL A 45 6.84 6.44 -21.54
CA VAL A 45 6.75 7.85 -21.14
C VAL A 45 6.56 7.93 -19.64
N ASP A 46 7.48 8.62 -18.98
CA ASP A 46 7.35 8.92 -17.56
C ASP A 46 6.06 9.67 -17.25
N LEU A 47 5.43 9.32 -16.13
CA LEU A 47 4.26 10.01 -15.64
C LEU A 47 4.59 11.51 -15.44
N LYS A 48 3.82 12.37 -16.07
CA LYS A 48 3.94 13.82 -15.88
C LYS A 48 3.38 14.19 -14.50
N LEU A 49 4.26 14.63 -13.62
CA LEU A 49 3.90 15.04 -12.27
C LEU A 49 3.97 16.55 -12.10
N ALA A 50 3.21 17.09 -11.13
CA ALA A 50 3.44 18.45 -10.65
C ALA A 50 4.79 18.50 -9.94
N GLY A 51 5.48 19.65 -9.96
CA GLY A 51 6.82 19.78 -9.36
C GLY A 51 6.88 19.39 -7.87
N ALA A 52 5.80 19.61 -7.13
CA ALA A 52 5.70 19.21 -5.72
C ALA A 52 5.65 17.68 -5.52
N ASP A 53 5.24 16.91 -6.53
CA ASP A 53 5.13 15.45 -6.51
C ASP A 53 6.43 14.75 -6.98
N GLU A 54 7.33 15.48 -7.64
CA GLU A 54 8.57 14.92 -8.20
C GLU A 54 9.45 14.19 -7.18
N PRO A 55 9.62 14.68 -5.94
CA PRO A 55 10.38 13.93 -4.93
C PRO A 55 9.82 12.55 -4.62
N ASP A 56 8.51 12.34 -4.77
CA ASP A 56 7.83 11.08 -4.50
C ASP A 56 7.46 10.31 -5.79
N ARG A 57 8.07 10.66 -6.93
CA ARG A 57 7.77 10.13 -8.27
C ARG A 57 7.54 8.63 -8.29
N TYR A 58 8.50 7.86 -7.81
CA TYR A 58 8.42 6.39 -7.91
C TYR A 58 7.32 5.81 -7.02
N HIS A 59 7.10 6.38 -5.84
CA HIS A 59 6.00 5.99 -4.96
C HIS A 59 4.63 6.27 -5.58
N ILE A 60 4.49 7.43 -6.22
CA ILE A 60 3.30 7.85 -6.96
C ILE A 60 3.09 6.95 -8.18
N GLN A 61 4.15 6.60 -8.90
CA GLN A 61 4.04 5.70 -10.06
C GLN A 61 3.49 4.32 -9.69
N LEU A 62 3.81 3.79 -8.48
CA LEU A 62 3.20 2.54 -8.02
C LEU A 62 1.70 2.70 -7.80
N TYR A 63 1.26 3.78 -7.15
CA TYR A 63 -0.17 4.06 -6.99
C TYR A 63 -0.86 4.28 -8.33
N HIS A 64 -0.21 4.98 -9.26
CA HIS A 64 -0.75 5.18 -10.60
C HIS A 64 -0.91 3.85 -11.36
N HIS A 65 0.08 2.96 -11.28
CA HIS A 65 0.02 1.63 -11.87
C HIS A 65 -1.12 0.78 -11.28
N VAL A 66 -1.29 0.79 -9.96
CA VAL A 66 -2.28 -0.05 -9.27
C VAL A 66 -3.69 0.53 -9.39
N ALA A 67 -3.87 1.77 -8.97
CA ALA A 67 -5.19 2.41 -8.94
C ALA A 67 -5.68 2.83 -10.33
N GLY A 68 -4.76 3.15 -11.26
CA GLY A 68 -5.08 3.44 -12.66
C GLY A 68 -5.40 2.22 -13.51
N ALA A 69 -5.40 1.02 -12.93
CA ALA A 69 -5.74 -0.23 -13.64
C ALA A 69 -7.21 -0.31 -14.07
N VAL A 70 -8.09 0.47 -13.43
CA VAL A 70 -9.51 0.66 -13.76
C VAL A 70 -9.87 2.15 -13.71
N ASP A 71 -10.99 2.52 -14.34
CA ASP A 71 -11.49 3.90 -14.23
C ASP A 71 -12.16 4.12 -12.85
N LEU A 72 -11.57 5.03 -12.06
CA LEU A 72 -12.07 5.42 -10.75
C LEU A 72 -12.92 6.70 -10.77
N HIS A 73 -13.14 7.30 -11.94
CA HIS A 73 -13.92 8.53 -12.05
C HIS A 73 -15.34 8.35 -11.49
N GLY A 74 -15.74 9.22 -10.55
CA GLY A 74 -17.07 9.19 -9.92
C GLY A 74 -17.32 8.01 -8.96
N LYS A 75 -16.31 7.20 -8.64
CA LYS A 75 -16.40 6.00 -7.79
C LYS A 75 -16.16 6.32 -6.31
N ASP A 76 -16.77 5.53 -5.43
CA ASP A 76 -16.45 5.49 -4.01
C ASP A 76 -15.28 4.51 -3.80
N VAL A 77 -14.13 5.01 -3.34
CA VAL A 77 -12.86 4.25 -3.22
C VAL A 77 -12.44 4.11 -1.76
N LEU A 78 -12.07 2.90 -1.35
CA LEU A 78 -11.43 2.62 -0.07
C LEU A 78 -9.96 2.25 -0.28
N GLU A 79 -9.04 2.89 0.42
CA GLU A 79 -7.66 2.40 0.57
C GLU A 79 -7.50 1.75 1.94
N VAL A 80 -7.10 0.47 1.98
CA VAL A 80 -6.82 -0.28 3.21
C VAL A 80 -5.31 -0.33 3.44
N GLY A 81 -4.87 0.11 4.62
CA GLY A 81 -3.46 0.30 4.94
C GLY A 81 -2.92 1.60 4.34
N SER A 82 -3.67 2.69 4.47
CA SER A 82 -3.35 3.99 3.86
C SER A 82 -2.12 4.67 4.46
N GLY A 83 -1.60 4.18 5.58
CA GLY A 83 -0.42 4.72 6.24
C GLY A 83 -0.55 6.23 6.47
N ARG A 84 0.35 7.01 5.89
CA ARG A 84 0.38 8.49 6.02
C ARG A 84 -0.41 9.23 4.93
N GLY A 85 -1.24 8.51 4.17
CA GLY A 85 -2.28 9.05 3.31
C GLY A 85 -1.83 9.57 1.95
N GLY A 86 -0.55 9.42 1.58
CA GLY A 86 -0.04 9.91 0.29
C GLY A 86 -0.75 9.28 -0.91
N GLY A 87 -1.00 7.97 -0.85
CA GLY A 87 -1.73 7.21 -1.88
C GLY A 87 -3.16 7.68 -2.05
N SER A 88 -3.93 7.70 -0.94
CA SER A 88 -5.31 8.21 -0.94
C SER A 88 -5.41 9.64 -1.48
N ALA A 89 -4.48 10.52 -1.07
CA ALA A 89 -4.46 11.90 -1.53
C ALA A 89 -4.13 12.00 -3.03
N TYR A 90 -3.20 11.17 -3.52
CA TYR A 90 -2.89 11.08 -4.94
C TYR A 90 -4.10 10.61 -5.76
N ILE A 91 -4.74 9.51 -5.38
CA ILE A 91 -5.93 8.97 -6.05
C ILE A 91 -7.03 10.04 -6.09
N CYS A 92 -7.32 10.68 -4.95
CA CYS A 92 -8.37 11.69 -4.83
C CYS A 92 -8.18 12.86 -5.82
N ARG A 93 -6.95 13.40 -5.92
CA ARG A 93 -6.72 14.58 -6.76
C ARG A 93 -6.53 14.28 -8.24
N THR A 94 -6.09 13.05 -8.61
CA THR A 94 -5.71 12.76 -10.00
C THR A 94 -6.70 11.88 -10.75
N MET A 95 -7.38 10.96 -10.07
CA MET A 95 -8.29 10.00 -10.69
C MET A 95 -9.76 10.42 -10.61
N ARG A 96 -10.05 11.57 -9.97
CA ARG A 96 -11.38 12.19 -9.86
C ARG A 96 -12.48 11.23 -9.35
N PRO A 97 -12.24 10.43 -8.31
CA PRO A 97 -13.29 9.63 -7.69
C PRO A 97 -14.34 10.54 -7.07
N LYS A 98 -15.53 9.98 -6.78
CA LYS A 98 -16.55 10.67 -5.98
C LYS A 98 -16.09 10.84 -4.54
N SER A 99 -15.47 9.79 -3.97
CA SER A 99 -14.88 9.83 -2.64
C SER A 99 -13.68 8.90 -2.53
N VAL A 100 -12.73 9.23 -1.64
CA VAL A 100 -11.65 8.35 -1.19
C VAL A 100 -11.66 8.30 0.33
N THR A 101 -11.73 7.10 0.88
CA THR A 101 -11.55 6.84 2.30
C THR A 101 -10.26 6.06 2.51
N GLY A 102 -9.26 6.67 3.17
CA GLY A 102 -8.08 5.96 3.63
C GLY A 102 -8.35 5.34 5.00
N MET A 103 -8.09 4.05 5.17
CA MET A 103 -8.21 3.36 6.44
C MET A 103 -6.86 2.79 6.88
N ASP A 104 -6.50 3.01 8.13
CA ASP A 104 -5.28 2.43 8.72
C ASP A 104 -5.51 2.00 10.17
N LEU A 105 -4.76 0.97 10.61
CA LEU A 105 -4.82 0.47 11.97
C LEU A 105 -4.16 1.44 12.95
N ALA A 106 -3.10 2.15 12.54
CA ALA A 106 -2.34 3.08 13.35
C ALA A 106 -3.08 4.42 13.48
N ARG A 107 -3.68 4.69 14.63
CA ARG A 107 -4.41 5.94 14.89
C ARG A 107 -3.55 7.18 14.70
N ALA A 108 -2.25 7.10 15.02
CA ALA A 108 -1.32 8.22 14.81
C ALA A 108 -1.09 8.51 13.32
N ALA A 109 -1.06 7.49 12.47
CA ALA A 109 -0.97 7.66 11.02
C ALA A 109 -2.26 8.31 10.46
N VAL A 110 -3.42 7.86 10.91
CA VAL A 110 -4.72 8.47 10.55
C VAL A 110 -4.78 9.94 10.96
N ALA A 111 -4.42 10.26 12.20
CA ALA A 111 -4.42 11.65 12.69
C ALA A 111 -3.44 12.55 11.90
N PHE A 112 -2.28 12.00 11.51
CA PHE A 112 -1.35 12.70 10.62
C PHE A 112 -2.00 12.94 9.24
N SER A 113 -2.59 11.92 8.63
CA SER A 113 -3.20 11.99 7.30
C SER A 113 -4.36 13.00 7.27
N GLN A 114 -5.22 13.01 8.29
CA GLN A 114 -6.30 13.99 8.44
C GLN A 114 -5.79 15.44 8.52
N LYS A 115 -4.66 15.65 9.21
CA LYS A 115 -4.04 16.99 9.32
C LYS A 115 -3.33 17.40 8.03
N ARG A 116 -2.63 16.45 7.38
CA ARG A 116 -1.73 16.71 6.26
C ARG A 116 -2.45 16.84 4.93
N HIS A 117 -3.50 16.05 4.73
CA HIS A 117 -4.22 15.96 3.47
C HIS A 117 -5.66 16.45 3.65
N SER A 118 -5.98 17.56 2.98
CA SER A 118 -7.32 18.12 2.96
C SER A 118 -7.75 18.33 1.50
N SER A 119 -8.76 17.61 1.08
CA SER A 119 -9.36 17.73 -0.26
C SER A 119 -10.84 17.35 -0.19
N PRO A 120 -11.72 17.99 -0.97
CA PRO A 120 -13.11 17.55 -1.07
C PRO A 120 -13.18 16.06 -1.47
N GLY A 121 -13.99 15.28 -0.77
CA GLY A 121 -14.16 13.86 -1.04
C GLY A 121 -13.07 12.95 -0.44
N LEU A 122 -12.05 13.48 0.25
CA LEU A 122 -11.01 12.70 0.92
C LEU A 122 -11.27 12.64 2.42
N SER A 123 -11.25 11.42 2.98
CA SER A 123 -11.38 11.18 4.41
C SER A 123 -10.42 10.09 4.89
N PHE A 124 -10.12 10.08 6.19
CA PHE A 124 -9.29 9.05 6.83
C PHE A 124 -9.93 8.56 8.11
N VAL A 125 -9.95 7.23 8.29
CA VAL A 125 -10.57 6.60 9.47
C VAL A 125 -9.67 5.52 10.06
N PRO A 126 -9.67 5.35 11.38
CA PRO A 126 -8.99 4.21 12.00
C PRO A 126 -9.84 2.95 11.82
N GLY A 127 -9.18 1.84 11.42
CA GLY A 127 -9.87 0.56 11.26
C GLY A 127 -8.91 -0.60 11.09
N SER A 128 -9.42 -1.80 11.29
CA SER A 128 -8.66 -3.03 11.11
C SER A 128 -9.07 -3.72 9.81
N SER A 129 -8.09 -4.21 9.05
CA SER A 129 -8.31 -4.91 7.78
C SER A 129 -9.16 -6.19 7.90
N ASP A 130 -9.24 -6.79 9.10
CA ASP A 130 -10.02 -8.00 9.40
C ASP A 130 -11.41 -7.73 10.02
N ALA A 131 -11.76 -6.45 10.22
CA ALA A 131 -13.06 -5.98 10.72
C ALA A 131 -13.25 -4.51 10.33
N MET A 132 -13.53 -4.27 9.04
CA MET A 132 -13.65 -2.91 8.51
C MET A 132 -14.93 -2.24 8.99
N PRO A 133 -14.86 -0.97 9.47
CA PRO A 133 -16.01 -0.25 10.05
C PRO A 133 -16.92 0.36 8.96
N PHE A 134 -17.26 -0.44 7.95
CA PHE A 134 -18.10 -0.01 6.84
C PHE A 134 -19.22 -1.03 6.60
N ASP A 135 -20.32 -0.57 6.06
CA ASP A 135 -21.43 -1.42 5.65
C ASP A 135 -21.05 -2.28 4.44
N ASP A 136 -21.81 -3.36 4.21
CA ASP A 136 -21.66 -4.18 3.03
C ASP A 136 -21.88 -3.32 1.76
N GLU A 137 -21.18 -3.66 0.69
CA GLU A 137 -21.37 -3.05 -0.63
C GLU A 137 -21.29 -1.51 -0.65
N SER A 138 -20.34 -0.95 0.13
CA SER A 138 -20.16 0.50 0.28
C SER A 138 -19.25 1.11 -0.78
N PHE A 139 -18.34 0.33 -1.38
CA PHE A 139 -17.29 0.85 -2.25
C PHE A 139 -17.30 0.22 -3.65
N ASP A 140 -17.04 1.05 -4.66
CA ASP A 140 -16.85 0.61 -6.04
C ASP A 140 -15.46 0.03 -6.27
N ALA A 141 -14.47 0.48 -5.50
CA ALA A 141 -13.12 -0.05 -5.55
C ALA A 141 -12.46 -0.08 -4.16
N VAL A 142 -11.69 -1.13 -3.90
CA VAL A 142 -10.78 -1.24 -2.76
C VAL A 142 -9.35 -1.28 -3.29
N VAL A 143 -8.48 -0.44 -2.75
CA VAL A 143 -7.05 -0.35 -3.08
C VAL A 143 -6.24 -0.85 -1.89
N ASN A 144 -5.22 -1.67 -2.15
CA ASN A 144 -4.27 -2.12 -1.14
C ASN A 144 -2.88 -2.18 -1.76
N VAL A 145 -1.99 -1.31 -1.30
CA VAL A 145 -0.62 -1.20 -1.79
C VAL A 145 0.36 -1.46 -0.66
N GLU A 146 1.14 -2.54 -0.80
CA GLU A 146 2.29 -2.86 0.06
C GLU A 146 1.99 -2.82 1.57
N SER A 147 0.86 -3.43 1.97
CA SER A 147 0.46 -3.44 3.38
C SER A 147 -0.06 -4.80 3.86
N SER A 148 -0.55 -5.66 2.96
CA SER A 148 -1.16 -6.94 3.35
C SER A 148 -0.17 -7.94 3.99
N HIS A 149 1.12 -7.79 3.72
CA HIS A 149 2.18 -8.61 4.34
C HIS A 149 2.30 -8.38 5.86
N CYS A 150 1.74 -7.26 6.38
CA CYS A 150 1.71 -6.94 7.80
C CYS A 150 0.42 -7.42 8.50
N TYR A 151 -0.57 -7.92 7.75
CA TYR A 151 -1.87 -8.28 8.30
C TYR A 151 -1.85 -9.63 9.04
N GLY A 152 -2.97 -9.93 9.69
CA GLY A 152 -3.26 -11.26 10.22
C GLY A 152 -3.52 -12.28 9.09
N PRO A 153 -4.36 -13.29 9.33
CA PRO A 153 -4.74 -14.23 8.28
C PRO A 153 -5.35 -13.48 7.08
N LEU A 154 -4.72 -13.61 5.91
CA LEU A 154 -5.09 -12.85 4.71
C LEU A 154 -6.54 -13.12 4.29
N GLN A 155 -7.05 -14.34 4.50
CA GLN A 155 -8.44 -14.70 4.19
C GLN A 155 -9.48 -13.84 4.94
N GLN A 156 -9.17 -13.36 6.15
CA GLN A 156 -10.08 -12.46 6.87
C GLN A 156 -10.14 -11.08 6.21
N PHE A 157 -8.99 -10.57 5.80
CA PHE A 157 -8.91 -9.34 5.02
C PHE A 157 -9.65 -9.46 3.70
N LEU A 158 -9.41 -10.53 2.94
CA LEU A 158 -10.06 -10.78 1.64
C LEU A 158 -11.58 -10.93 1.78
N SER A 159 -12.06 -11.57 2.86
CA SER A 159 -13.48 -11.67 3.18
C SER A 159 -14.11 -10.29 3.43
N GLU A 160 -13.40 -9.40 4.14
CA GLU A 160 -13.86 -8.03 4.36
C GLU A 160 -13.84 -7.21 3.07
N VAL A 161 -12.79 -7.36 2.23
CA VAL A 161 -12.75 -6.74 0.90
C VAL A 161 -13.96 -7.15 0.06
N HIS A 162 -14.25 -8.46 0.01
CA HIS A 162 -15.41 -8.97 -0.71
C HIS A 162 -16.73 -8.40 -0.14
N ARG A 163 -16.85 -8.28 1.19
CA ARG A 163 -18.05 -7.76 1.85
C ARG A 163 -18.30 -6.28 1.51
N VAL A 164 -17.28 -5.44 1.62
CA VAL A 164 -17.44 -4.00 1.43
C VAL A 164 -17.50 -3.56 -0.03
N LEU A 165 -17.04 -4.41 -0.98
CA LEU A 165 -17.18 -4.14 -2.40
C LEU A 165 -18.63 -4.29 -2.85
N LYS A 166 -19.10 -3.35 -3.66
CA LYS A 166 -20.34 -3.47 -4.43
C LYS A 166 -20.21 -4.59 -5.47
N PRO A 167 -21.33 -5.20 -5.95
CA PRO A 167 -21.30 -6.03 -7.15
C PRO A 167 -20.59 -5.30 -8.30
N GLU A 168 -19.82 -6.02 -9.11
CA GLU A 168 -18.97 -5.47 -10.19
C GLU A 168 -17.83 -4.53 -9.70
N GLY A 169 -17.67 -4.36 -8.39
CA GLY A 169 -16.59 -3.60 -7.78
C GLY A 169 -15.23 -4.27 -7.94
N HIS A 170 -14.15 -3.48 -7.85
CA HIS A 170 -12.79 -3.96 -8.10
C HIS A 170 -11.91 -3.91 -6.86
N PHE A 171 -11.13 -4.98 -6.66
CA PHE A 171 -10.01 -4.99 -5.73
C PHE A 171 -8.69 -4.81 -6.47
N LEU A 172 -8.01 -3.70 -6.20
CA LEU A 172 -6.76 -3.28 -6.81
C LEU A 172 -5.63 -3.52 -5.81
N PHE A 173 -4.87 -4.55 -6.04
CA PHE A 173 -3.93 -5.10 -5.08
C PHE A 173 -2.50 -5.05 -5.61
N ALA A 174 -1.55 -4.67 -4.77
CA ALA A 174 -0.13 -4.84 -5.06
C ALA A 174 0.65 -5.09 -3.76
N ASP A 175 1.40 -6.17 -3.72
CA ASP A 175 2.23 -6.53 -2.58
C ASP A 175 3.31 -7.55 -3.00
N PHE A 176 4.25 -7.80 -2.11
CA PHE A 176 5.31 -8.77 -2.33
C PHE A 176 5.28 -9.90 -1.29
N ARG A 177 5.84 -11.02 -1.66
CA ARG A 177 6.12 -12.15 -0.78
C ARG A 177 7.44 -12.78 -1.18
N SER A 178 8.02 -13.53 -0.24
CA SER A 178 9.12 -14.42 -0.59
C SER A 178 8.68 -15.46 -1.63
N ARG A 179 9.62 -15.96 -2.41
CA ARG A 179 9.38 -17.03 -3.40
C ARG A 179 8.70 -18.26 -2.78
N ALA A 180 8.93 -18.52 -1.49
CA ALA A 180 8.29 -19.61 -0.76
C ALA A 180 6.81 -19.33 -0.42
N GLU A 181 6.40 -18.07 -0.36
CA GLU A 181 5.07 -17.64 0.10
C GLU A 181 4.19 -17.07 -1.03
N ILE A 182 4.76 -16.74 -2.19
CA ILE A 182 4.02 -16.05 -3.26
C ILE A 182 2.91 -16.92 -3.85
N ASP A 183 3.12 -18.23 -3.97
CA ASP A 183 2.10 -19.15 -4.49
C ASP A 183 0.96 -19.32 -3.48
N ALA A 184 1.24 -19.27 -2.19
CA ALA A 184 0.21 -19.24 -1.15
C ALA A 184 -0.64 -17.97 -1.27
N LEU A 185 -0.02 -16.80 -1.49
CA LEU A 185 -0.74 -15.55 -1.75
C LEU A 185 -1.67 -15.68 -2.97
N ARG A 186 -1.17 -16.25 -4.08
CA ARG A 186 -1.98 -16.48 -5.29
C ARG A 186 -3.17 -17.41 -5.02
N CYS A 187 -2.96 -18.46 -4.24
CA CYS A 187 -4.04 -19.38 -3.85
C CYS A 187 -5.10 -18.66 -2.99
N GLU A 188 -4.67 -17.83 -2.04
CA GLU A 188 -5.58 -17.07 -1.18
C GLU A 188 -6.37 -16.03 -1.96
N LEU A 189 -5.76 -15.30 -2.90
CA LEU A 189 -6.45 -14.38 -3.81
C LEU A 189 -7.49 -15.08 -4.66
N LYS A 190 -7.16 -16.25 -5.24
CA LYS A 190 -8.09 -17.06 -6.04
C LYS A 190 -9.27 -17.62 -5.23
N SER A 191 -9.06 -17.89 -3.94
CA SER A 191 -10.11 -18.43 -3.04
C SER A 191 -10.93 -17.35 -2.33
N SER A 192 -10.70 -16.06 -2.64
CA SER A 192 -11.34 -14.91 -1.98
C SER A 192 -12.83 -14.72 -2.34
N GLY A 193 -13.35 -15.41 -3.35
CA GLY A 193 -14.67 -15.16 -3.95
C GLY A 193 -14.65 -14.06 -5.01
N LEU A 194 -13.51 -13.38 -5.21
CA LEU A 194 -13.30 -12.39 -6.26
C LEU A 194 -12.71 -13.08 -7.51
N ALA A 195 -13.15 -12.68 -8.69
CA ALA A 195 -12.60 -13.15 -9.95
C ALA A 195 -11.29 -12.45 -10.27
N LEU A 196 -10.19 -13.18 -10.47
CA LEU A 196 -8.92 -12.61 -10.91
C LEU A 196 -9.03 -12.19 -12.39
N VAL A 197 -8.98 -10.88 -12.64
CA VAL A 197 -9.05 -10.27 -13.97
C VAL A 197 -7.66 -10.17 -14.60
N ARG A 198 -6.66 -9.74 -13.80
CA ARG A 198 -5.29 -9.56 -14.27
C ARG A 198 -4.30 -9.75 -13.11
N GLU A 199 -3.20 -10.41 -13.39
CA GLU A 199 -2.00 -10.44 -12.54
C GLU A 199 -0.79 -10.01 -13.37
N THR A 200 0.07 -9.20 -12.79
CA THR A 200 1.32 -8.75 -13.40
C THR A 200 2.44 -8.85 -12.36
N VAL A 201 3.52 -9.52 -12.71
CA VAL A 201 4.75 -9.49 -11.91
C VAL A 201 5.47 -8.18 -12.18
N ILE A 202 5.62 -7.36 -11.16
CA ILE A 202 6.22 -6.02 -11.25
C ILE A 202 7.55 -5.92 -10.49
N THR A 203 8.12 -7.06 -10.10
CA THR A 203 9.43 -7.11 -9.40
C THR A 203 10.51 -6.31 -10.11
N PRO A 204 10.71 -6.41 -11.45
CA PRO A 204 11.73 -5.62 -12.13
C PRO A 204 11.50 -4.11 -12.01
N ASN A 205 10.24 -3.68 -12.06
CA ASN A 205 9.84 -2.28 -11.95
C ASN A 205 10.09 -1.71 -10.55
N VAL A 206 9.76 -2.50 -9.53
CA VAL A 206 10.03 -2.16 -8.12
C VAL A 206 11.53 -2.13 -7.88
N PHE A 207 12.27 -3.13 -8.32
CA PHE A 207 13.73 -3.15 -8.20
C PHE A 207 14.37 -1.92 -8.87
N ARG A 208 13.93 -1.58 -10.08
CA ARG A 208 14.40 -0.39 -10.79
C ARG A 208 14.12 0.90 -10.01
N SER A 209 12.96 1.02 -9.38
CA SER A 209 12.65 2.17 -8.54
C SER A 209 13.55 2.27 -7.31
N LEU A 210 13.87 1.14 -6.68
CA LEU A 210 14.79 1.08 -5.54
C LEU A 210 16.20 1.56 -5.92
N GLU A 211 16.67 1.22 -7.11
CA GLU A 211 17.96 1.72 -7.62
C GLU A 211 17.95 3.24 -7.83
N LEU A 212 16.90 3.75 -8.47
CA LEU A 212 16.78 5.16 -8.85
C LEU A 212 16.52 6.07 -7.64
N ASP A 213 15.76 5.59 -6.64
CA ASP A 213 15.38 6.37 -5.46
C ASP A 213 16.38 6.25 -4.29
N HIS A 214 17.43 5.44 -4.44
CA HIS A 214 18.39 5.15 -3.38
C HIS A 214 18.97 6.40 -2.74
N ARG A 215 19.48 7.33 -3.56
CA ARG A 215 20.09 8.58 -3.09
C ARG A 215 19.12 9.45 -2.29
N ARG A 216 17.92 9.63 -2.77
CA ARG A 216 16.89 10.41 -2.07
C ARG A 216 16.52 9.77 -0.73
N LYS A 217 16.37 8.43 -0.70
CA LYS A 217 16.10 7.68 0.54
C LYS A 217 17.24 7.87 1.56
N LEU A 218 18.49 7.81 1.14
CA LEU A 218 19.63 8.08 2.04
C LEU A 218 19.57 9.49 2.62
N GLU A 219 19.41 10.52 1.78
CA GLU A 219 19.30 11.91 2.21
C GLU A 219 18.14 12.13 3.20
N LEU A 220 17.01 11.43 2.98
CA LEU A 220 15.88 11.47 3.89
C LEU A 220 16.19 10.81 5.23
N ILE A 221 16.80 9.62 5.21
CA ILE A 221 17.13 8.84 6.41
C ILE A 221 18.21 9.54 7.25
N GLU A 222 19.15 10.24 6.63
CA GLU A 222 20.19 11.02 7.33
C GLU A 222 19.61 12.15 8.20
N ARG A 223 18.41 12.62 7.89
CA ARG A 223 17.70 13.62 8.70
C ARG A 223 17.13 13.05 10.01
N PHE A 224 17.12 11.73 10.16
CA PHE A 224 16.60 11.05 11.36
C PHE A 224 17.73 10.72 12.34
N GLY A 225 17.44 10.76 13.64
CA GLY A 225 18.37 10.34 14.69
C GLY A 225 18.70 8.83 14.62
N ALA A 226 19.85 8.43 15.16
CA ALA A 226 20.42 7.10 15.04
C ALA A 226 19.47 5.90 15.29
N PRO A 227 18.57 5.88 16.29
CA PRO A 227 17.70 4.73 16.52
C PRO A 227 16.65 4.55 15.41
N VAL A 228 16.20 5.65 14.80
CA VAL A 228 15.25 5.63 13.68
C VAL A 228 15.96 5.20 12.40
N ARG A 229 17.20 5.67 12.20
CA ARG A 229 18.03 5.31 11.04
C ARG A 229 18.23 3.80 10.92
N SER A 230 18.66 3.12 11.99
CA SER A 230 18.87 1.65 11.97
C SER A 230 17.62 0.85 11.60
N TYR A 231 16.44 1.35 11.97
CA TYR A 231 15.18 0.75 11.57
C TYR A 231 14.92 0.95 10.07
N PHE A 232 15.15 2.17 9.57
CA PHE A 232 14.93 2.52 8.16
C PHE A 232 15.88 1.80 7.22
N ASP A 233 17.12 1.60 7.59
CA ASP A 233 18.10 0.84 6.79
C ASP A 233 17.56 -0.55 6.41
N ARG A 234 16.76 -1.15 7.29
CA ARG A 234 16.14 -2.47 7.04
C ARG A 234 14.88 -2.40 6.16
N PHE A 235 14.06 -1.35 6.28
CA PHE A 235 12.75 -1.25 5.62
C PHE A 235 12.78 -0.44 4.33
N ALA A 236 13.72 0.49 4.17
CA ALA A 236 13.80 1.32 2.98
C ALA A 236 14.33 0.56 1.74
N ALA A 237 14.74 -0.69 1.91
CA ALA A 237 15.38 -1.49 0.86
C ALA A 237 16.50 -0.73 0.15
N LEU A 238 17.42 -0.14 0.96
CA LEU A 238 18.60 0.54 0.44
C LEU A 238 19.55 -0.46 -0.22
N GLN A 239 20.31 -0.01 -1.20
CA GLN A 239 21.34 -0.82 -1.84
C GLN A 239 22.29 -1.44 -0.81
N GLY A 240 22.52 -2.74 -0.91
CA GLY A 240 23.34 -3.50 0.03
C GLY A 240 22.60 -4.04 1.26
N THR A 241 21.29 -3.79 1.40
CA THR A 241 20.47 -4.43 2.44
C THR A 241 19.89 -5.76 1.95
N ASP A 242 19.57 -6.66 2.90
CA ASP A 242 18.96 -7.96 2.58
C ASP A 242 17.67 -7.81 1.76
N MET A 243 16.87 -6.78 2.06
CA MET A 243 15.63 -6.52 1.33
C MET A 243 15.89 -6.09 -0.12
N PHE A 244 16.88 -5.23 -0.37
CA PHE A 244 17.28 -4.86 -1.73
C PHE A 244 17.78 -6.08 -2.50
N GLU A 245 18.65 -6.87 -1.88
CA GLU A 245 19.22 -8.08 -2.49
C GLU A 245 18.15 -9.14 -2.79
N SER A 246 17.13 -9.27 -1.92
CA SER A 246 16.04 -10.23 -2.15
C SER A 246 15.21 -9.91 -3.39
N PHE A 247 15.01 -8.62 -3.71
CA PHE A 247 14.40 -8.23 -4.99
C PHE A 247 15.35 -8.41 -6.16
N ARG A 248 16.64 -8.10 -6.00
CA ARG A 248 17.65 -8.28 -7.05
C ARG A 248 17.82 -9.75 -7.46
N THR A 249 17.81 -10.66 -6.51
CA THR A 249 17.97 -12.11 -6.74
C THR A 249 16.67 -12.82 -7.11
N GLY A 250 15.51 -12.13 -6.98
CA GLY A 250 14.19 -12.72 -7.17
C GLY A 250 13.78 -13.65 -6.03
N GLU A 251 14.39 -13.53 -4.84
CA GLU A 251 13.93 -14.19 -3.62
C GLU A 251 12.57 -13.62 -3.17
N ASN A 252 12.37 -12.32 -3.34
CA ASN A 252 11.06 -11.69 -3.22
C ASN A 252 10.48 -11.43 -4.59
N GLU A 253 9.19 -11.74 -4.74
CA GLU A 253 8.40 -11.43 -5.92
C GLU A 253 7.29 -10.43 -5.57
N TYR A 254 7.17 -9.40 -6.38
CA TYR A 254 6.16 -8.36 -6.25
C TYR A 254 5.12 -8.51 -7.36
N ILE A 255 3.85 -8.64 -7.00
CA ILE A 255 2.74 -8.79 -7.94
C ILE A 255 1.76 -7.63 -7.81
N SER A 256 1.14 -7.27 -8.92
CA SER A 256 -0.01 -6.37 -9.00
C SER A 256 -1.20 -7.13 -9.57
N CYS A 257 -2.35 -7.08 -8.91
CA CYS A 257 -3.54 -7.82 -9.29
C CYS A 257 -4.76 -6.90 -9.40
N VAL A 258 -5.60 -7.17 -10.37
CA VAL A 258 -6.96 -6.65 -10.48
C VAL A 258 -7.91 -7.82 -10.29
N LEU A 259 -8.76 -7.73 -9.27
CA LEU A 259 -9.82 -8.69 -9.02
C LEU A 259 -11.17 -7.97 -9.08
N ALA A 260 -12.23 -8.68 -9.48
CA ALA A 260 -13.59 -8.15 -9.56
C ALA A 260 -14.53 -8.96 -8.70
N LYS A 261 -15.47 -8.31 -8.03
CA LYS A 261 -16.59 -8.99 -7.37
C LYS A 261 -17.62 -9.33 -8.43
N PRO A 262 -18.02 -10.61 -8.56
CA PRO A 262 -19.08 -11.03 -9.49
C PRO A 262 -20.40 -10.31 -9.26
#